data_8f5bcbb496527968c38e40e21c23eeb0
#
_entry.id   8f5bcbb496527968c38e40e21c23eeb0
#
_cell.length_a   1.000
_cell.length_b   1.000
_cell.length_c   1.000
_cell.angle_alpha   90.00
_cell.angle_beta   90.00
_cell.angle_gamma   90.00
#
_symmetry.space_group_name_H-M   'P 1'
#
loop_
_entity.id
_entity.type
_entity.pdbx_description
1 polymer ?
#
loop_
_entity_poly.entity_id
_entity_poly.type
_entity_poly.pdbx_seq_one_letter_code
_entity_poly.pdbx_strand_id
1 'polypeptide(L)'
;MTNSIDIVTPDLCDAHPEVAVLEPMFANYGGRDAFYGPIRTIKCFEDNSMVKQAVAEPGNGAVLVVDAGGSHRCAMLGDMLAEQAVANGWAGVVMY
;
A
#
# COMPACT_ATOMS: atom_id res chain seq x y z
N MET A 1 8.91 -12.42 -11.37
CA MET A 1 8.18 -12.86 -11.23
C MET A 1 7.02 -12.78 -11.53
N THR A 2 6.68 -12.96 -11.71
CA THR A 2 5.64 -12.89 -11.87
C THR A 2 4.71 -13.08 -11.33
N ASN A 3 4.19 -12.91 -11.18
CA ASN A 3 3.34 -13.22 -10.53
C ASN A 3 2.24 -13.51 -11.24
N SER A 4 2.15 -14.57 -11.59
CA SER A 4 1.07 -15.06 -12.35
C SER A 4 -0.17 -15.35 -11.53
N ILE A 5 -0.16 -14.94 -10.30
CA ILE A 5 -1.32 -15.12 -9.44
C ILE A 5 -2.34 -14.06 -9.75
N ASP A 6 -3.52 -14.48 -10.12
CA ASP A 6 -4.65 -13.59 -10.28
C ASP A 6 -5.33 -13.41 -8.93
N ILE A 7 -5.31 -12.19 -8.43
CA ILE A 7 -5.92 -11.85 -7.16
C ILE A 7 -7.36 -11.43 -7.43
N VAL A 8 -8.29 -12.26 -6.98
CA VAL A 8 -9.72 -11.98 -7.12
C VAL A 8 -10.28 -11.78 -5.72
N THR A 9 -10.38 -10.53 -5.32
CA THR A 9 -10.78 -10.16 -3.95
C THR A 9 -12.14 -10.73 -3.55
N PRO A 10 -13.19 -10.68 -4.39
CA PRO A 10 -14.47 -11.28 -4.00
C PRO A 10 -14.37 -12.76 -3.69
N ASP A 11 -13.59 -13.51 -4.47
CA ASP A 11 -13.40 -14.93 -4.23
C ASP A 11 -12.67 -15.20 -2.92
N LEU A 12 -11.69 -14.38 -2.60
CA LEU A 12 -10.97 -14.48 -1.33
C LEU A 12 -11.90 -14.19 -0.15
N CYS A 13 -12.74 -13.17 -0.27
CA CYS A 13 -13.71 -12.84 0.77
C CYS A 13 -14.71 -13.96 0.98
N ASP A 14 -15.14 -14.62 -0.09
CA ASP A 14 -16.05 -15.76 -0.01
C ASP A 14 -15.39 -16.95 0.68
N ALA A 15 -14.11 -17.20 0.38
CA ALA A 15 -13.38 -18.31 0.97
C ALA A 15 -12.98 -18.05 2.42
N HIS A 16 -12.85 -16.78 2.79
CA HIS A 16 -12.36 -16.35 4.11
C HIS A 16 -13.28 -15.28 4.70
N PRO A 17 -14.50 -15.67 5.15
CA PRO A 17 -15.47 -14.67 5.63
C PRO A 17 -15.03 -13.91 6.89
N GLU A 18 -13.97 -14.38 7.54
CA GLU A 18 -13.43 -13.73 8.73
C GLU A 18 -12.57 -12.50 8.42
N VAL A 19 -12.24 -12.25 7.15
CA VAL A 19 -11.31 -11.17 6.80
C VAL A 19 -11.94 -9.80 7.00
N ALA A 20 -11.10 -8.82 7.35
CA ALA A 20 -11.51 -7.42 7.40
C ALA A 20 -11.38 -6.81 6.01
N VAL A 21 -12.33 -5.96 5.67
CA VAL A 21 -12.37 -5.29 4.37
C VAL A 21 -12.23 -3.79 4.61
N LEU A 22 -11.36 -3.14 3.82
CA LEU A 22 -11.20 -1.69 3.91
C LEU A 22 -12.49 -0.98 3.49
N GLU A 23 -12.75 0.16 4.11
CA GLU A 23 -13.84 1.03 3.70
C GLU A 23 -13.68 1.40 2.22
N PRO A 24 -14.77 1.51 1.46
CA PRO A 24 -14.70 1.76 0.01
C PRO A 24 -14.42 3.22 -0.33
N MET A 25 -13.39 3.78 0.27
CA MET A 25 -12.99 5.18 0.08
C MET A 25 -11.73 5.34 -0.76
N PHE A 26 -11.06 4.23 -1.07
CA PHE A 26 -9.78 4.28 -1.76
C PHE A 26 -9.95 4.25 -3.26
N ALA A 27 -9.09 5.02 -3.95
CA ALA A 27 -9.01 5.03 -5.40
C ALA A 27 -7.66 4.47 -5.81
N ASN A 28 -7.58 3.94 -7.02
CA ASN A 28 -6.36 3.35 -7.53
C ASN A 28 -5.60 4.39 -8.34
N TYR A 29 -4.36 4.67 -7.93
CA TYR A 29 -3.50 5.65 -8.59
C TYR A 29 -2.30 5.02 -9.27
N GLY A 30 -2.00 3.77 -8.94
CA GLY A 30 -0.84 3.09 -9.48
C GLY A 30 -1.11 2.40 -10.80
N GLY A 31 -0.05 1.87 -11.40
CA GLY A 31 -0.14 1.10 -12.63
C GLY A 31 -0.74 -0.28 -12.43
N ARG A 32 -0.69 -0.81 -11.20
CA ARG A 32 -1.31 -2.08 -10.84
C ARG A 32 -2.60 -1.83 -10.11
N ASP A 33 -3.63 -2.56 -10.48
CA ASP A 33 -4.92 -2.48 -9.81
C ASP A 33 -5.16 -3.65 -8.86
N ALA A 34 -4.20 -4.56 -8.71
CA ALA A 34 -4.27 -5.68 -7.77
C ALA A 34 -2.87 -6.01 -7.26
N PHE A 35 -2.75 -6.20 -5.95
CA PHE A 35 -1.49 -6.59 -5.32
C PHE A 35 -1.80 -7.21 -3.96
N TYR A 36 -0.81 -7.90 -3.41
CA TYR A 36 -0.93 -8.52 -2.10
C TYR A 36 0.44 -8.69 -1.47
N GLY A 37 0.45 -8.88 -0.17
CA GLY A 37 1.67 -9.13 0.56
C GLY A 37 1.46 -8.94 2.04
N PRO A 38 2.48 -9.26 2.86
CA PRO A 38 2.44 -8.94 4.29
C PRO A 38 2.28 -7.45 4.49
N ILE A 39 1.58 -7.07 5.53
CA ILE A 39 1.30 -5.67 5.81
C ILE A 39 2.36 -5.11 6.76
N ARG A 40 2.89 -3.93 6.41
CA ARG A 40 3.67 -3.09 7.31
C ARG A 40 2.95 -1.76 7.45
N THR A 41 2.82 -1.28 8.67
CA THR A 41 1.98 -0.13 8.96
C THR A 41 2.80 1.07 9.41
N ILE A 42 2.30 2.25 9.07
CA ILE A 42 2.81 3.53 9.56
C ILE A 42 1.62 4.37 9.98
N LYS A 43 1.78 5.07 11.09
CA LYS A 43 0.81 6.07 11.50
C LYS A 43 1.52 7.41 11.61
N CYS A 44 1.02 8.42 10.91
CA CYS A 44 1.63 9.76 10.87
C CYS A 44 0.53 10.78 10.58
N PHE A 45 0.89 12.06 10.68
CA PHE A 45 -0.06 13.11 10.36
C PHE A 45 0.67 14.30 9.74
N GLU A 46 0.39 14.56 8.46
CA GLU A 46 0.93 15.70 7.71
C GLU A 46 2.46 15.78 7.73
N ASP A 47 3.11 14.62 7.82
CA ASP A 47 4.56 14.50 7.83
C ASP A 47 4.90 13.16 7.20
N ASN A 48 5.61 13.18 6.09
CA ASN A 48 5.93 11.97 5.34
C ASN A 48 7.30 11.39 5.67
N SER A 49 7.95 11.84 6.73
CA SER A 49 9.31 11.37 7.06
C SER A 49 9.36 9.87 7.30
N MET A 50 8.35 9.29 7.95
CA MET A 50 8.29 7.85 8.18
C MET A 50 8.04 7.07 6.89
N VAL A 51 7.22 7.62 6.01
CA VAL A 51 6.99 7.02 4.69
C VAL A 51 8.28 7.01 3.87
N LYS A 52 8.96 8.14 3.87
CA LYS A 52 10.25 8.31 3.19
C LYS A 52 11.28 7.31 3.70
N GLN A 53 11.35 7.13 5.00
CA GLN A 53 12.25 6.17 5.63
C GLN A 53 11.87 4.73 5.25
N ALA A 54 10.60 4.40 5.28
CA ALA A 54 10.13 3.05 4.98
C ALA A 54 10.42 2.65 3.53
N VAL A 55 10.10 3.52 2.56
CA VAL A 55 10.29 3.17 1.15
C VAL A 55 11.77 3.09 0.77
N ALA A 56 12.65 3.67 1.57
CA ALA A 56 14.10 3.56 1.39
C ALA A 56 14.63 2.20 1.84
N GLU A 57 13.86 1.44 2.59
CA GLU A 57 14.23 0.10 3.07
C GLU A 57 13.69 -0.98 2.16
N PRO A 58 14.28 -2.19 2.18
CA PRO A 58 13.73 -3.29 1.40
C PRO A 58 12.30 -3.64 1.85
N GLY A 59 11.40 -3.71 0.89
CA GLY A 59 10.00 -4.06 1.17
C GLY A 59 9.76 -5.56 1.23
N ASN A 60 10.55 -6.32 0.48
CA ASN A 60 10.45 -7.78 0.43
C ASN A 60 9.03 -8.27 0.10
N GLY A 61 8.36 -7.58 -0.81
CA GLY A 61 7.01 -7.94 -1.22
C GLY A 61 5.91 -7.50 -0.28
N ALA A 62 6.23 -6.71 0.75
CA ALA A 62 5.21 -6.23 1.68
C ALA A 62 4.36 -5.10 1.09
N VAL A 63 3.18 -4.92 1.65
CA VAL A 63 2.30 -3.79 1.36
C VAL A 63 2.44 -2.79 2.50
N LEU A 64 2.77 -1.55 2.17
CA LEU A 64 2.88 -0.48 3.14
C LEU A 64 1.51 0.16 3.32
N VAL A 65 0.96 0.07 4.52
CA VAL A 65 -0.34 0.66 4.85
C VAL A 65 -0.10 1.86 5.75
N VAL A 66 -0.44 3.04 5.27
CA VAL A 66 -0.16 4.30 5.95
C VAL A 66 -1.46 4.94 6.41
N ASP A 67 -1.58 5.14 7.71
CA ASP A 67 -2.64 5.95 8.29
C ASP A 67 -2.09 7.35 8.51
N ALA A 68 -2.39 8.25 7.60
CA ALA A 68 -1.95 9.64 7.65
C ALA A 68 -3.05 10.56 8.17
N GLY A 69 -4.06 10.00 8.83
CA GLY A 69 -5.15 10.76 9.42
C GLY A 69 -6.17 11.29 8.43
N GLY A 70 -6.11 10.84 7.17
CA GLY A 70 -7.05 11.27 6.14
C GLY A 70 -6.89 12.72 5.71
N SER A 71 -5.78 13.37 6.05
CA SER A 71 -5.56 14.78 5.69
C SER A 71 -5.29 14.93 4.20
N HIS A 72 -5.92 15.96 3.60
CA HIS A 72 -5.68 16.33 2.21
C HIS A 72 -4.78 17.56 2.06
N ARG A 73 -4.20 18.03 3.17
CA ARG A 73 -3.42 19.28 3.17
C ARG A 73 -1.99 19.11 2.73
N CYS A 74 -1.43 17.91 2.89
CA CYS A 74 -0.04 17.62 2.57
C CYS A 74 0.05 16.39 1.71
N ALA A 75 0.90 16.44 0.69
CA ALA A 75 1.22 15.26 -0.09
C ALA A 75 2.10 14.33 0.73
N MET A 76 1.74 13.06 0.80
CA MET A 76 2.47 12.06 1.58
C MET A 76 3.32 11.15 0.70
N LEU A 77 2.94 10.97 -0.54
CA LEU A 77 3.63 10.08 -1.47
C LEU A 77 3.67 10.72 -2.85
N GLY A 78 4.84 11.15 -3.27
CA GLY A 78 5.05 11.69 -4.60
C GLY A 78 5.70 10.65 -5.51
N ASP A 79 6.01 11.07 -6.73
CA ASP A 79 6.58 10.19 -7.75
C ASP A 79 7.93 9.61 -7.32
N MET A 80 8.78 10.39 -6.68
CA MET A 80 10.10 9.92 -6.26
C MET A 80 10.02 8.84 -5.19
N LEU A 81 9.11 9.00 -4.22
CA LEU A 81 8.92 8.00 -3.18
C LEU A 81 8.25 6.75 -3.73
N ALA A 82 7.31 6.91 -4.66
CA ALA A 82 6.67 5.78 -5.32
C ALA A 82 7.70 4.97 -6.12
N GLU A 83 8.58 5.65 -6.82
CA GLU A 83 9.66 5.03 -7.58
C GLU A 83 10.61 4.25 -6.66
N GLN A 84 10.95 4.83 -5.52
CA GLN A 84 11.76 4.16 -4.51
C GLN A 84 11.08 2.91 -3.98
N ALA A 85 9.78 2.98 -3.72
CA ALA A 85 9.02 1.83 -3.24
C ALA A 85 9.06 0.68 -4.25
N VAL A 86 8.89 0.99 -5.53
CA VAL A 86 8.99 -0.01 -6.59
C VAL A 86 10.40 -0.61 -6.63
N ALA A 87 11.42 0.24 -6.63
CA ALA A 87 12.82 -0.19 -6.72
C ALA A 87 13.21 -1.07 -5.52
N ASN A 88 12.65 -0.84 -4.36
CA ASN A 88 12.97 -1.56 -3.13
C ASN A 88 12.04 -2.73 -2.84
N GLY A 89 11.23 -3.13 -3.80
CA GLY A 89 10.48 -4.38 -3.73
C GLY A 89 9.21 -4.34 -2.89
N TRP A 90 8.62 -3.17 -2.69
CA TRP A 90 7.30 -3.07 -2.07
C TRP A 90 6.23 -3.50 -3.07
N ALA A 91 5.27 -4.30 -2.61
CA ALA A 91 4.20 -4.79 -3.48
C ALA A 91 3.15 -3.73 -3.74
N GLY A 92 2.95 -2.81 -2.82
CA GLY A 92 1.99 -1.74 -2.96
C GLY A 92 1.99 -0.82 -1.75
N VAL A 93 1.28 0.29 -1.88
CA VAL A 93 1.10 1.27 -0.80
C VAL A 93 -0.37 1.63 -0.72
N VAL A 94 -0.94 1.55 0.47
CA VAL A 94 -2.29 2.01 0.76
C VAL A 94 -2.18 3.23 1.66
N MET A 95 -2.74 4.34 1.23
CA MET A 95 -2.60 5.62 1.90
C MET A 95 -3.94 6.18 2.33
N TYR A 96 -4.10 6.38 3.61
CA TYR A 96 -5.30 7.03 4.16
C TYR A 96 -5.00 8.45 4.60
#